data_1048e94376b0453d8d377c1f1fecb84c
#
_entry.id   1048e94376b0453d8d377c1f1fecb84c
#
_cell.length_a   1.000
_cell.length_b   1.000
_cell.length_c   1.000
_cell.angle_alpha   90.00
_cell.angle_beta   90.00
_cell.angle_gamma   90.00
#
_symmetry.space_group_name_H-M   'P 1'
#
loop_
_entity.id
_entity.type
_entity.pdbx_description
1 polymer ?
#
loop_
_entity_poly.entity_id
_entity_poly.type
_entity_poly.pdbx_seq_one_letter_code
_entity_poly.pdbx_strand_id
1 'polypeptide(L)'
;SFPTRRSSDLTLPVAKCLIVGDADQLIPVESELCIRLQGKINVFRSEPYFLELVPQGIDKALSLTVLLEATGVSREEVIAIGDGYNDLSMIKFAGMGIAMGNAQEPVNKAANEITLSNDEDGVAVAIEKHIQLSCPM
;
A
#
# COMPACT_ATOMS: atom_id res chain seq x y z
N SER A 1 12.82 -14.34 -26.48
CA SER A 1 13.45 -13.20 -25.80
C SER A 1 12.48 -12.04 -25.84
N PHE A 2 12.07 -11.53 -24.69
CA PHE A 2 11.29 -10.30 -24.63
C PHE A 2 12.17 -9.14 -25.08
N PRO A 3 11.67 -8.23 -25.95
CA PRO A 3 12.44 -7.07 -26.35
C PRO A 3 12.66 -6.17 -25.11
N THR A 4 13.92 -6.02 -24.70
CA THR A 4 14.31 -5.04 -23.70
C THR A 4 14.18 -3.64 -24.28
N ARG A 5 13.15 -2.90 -23.90
CA ARG A 5 13.04 -1.46 -24.21
C ARG A 5 13.87 -0.67 -23.20
N ARG A 6 14.66 0.29 -23.68
CA ARG A 6 15.34 1.25 -22.80
C ARG A 6 14.33 2.26 -22.28
N SER A 7 14.56 2.79 -21.09
CA SER A 7 13.71 3.84 -20.51
C SER A 7 13.60 5.09 -21.41
N SER A 8 14.62 5.37 -22.23
CA SER A 8 14.61 6.43 -23.24
C SER A 8 13.61 6.22 -24.36
N ASP A 9 13.11 4.99 -24.55
CA ASP A 9 12.18 4.64 -25.61
C ASP A 9 10.72 4.77 -25.17
N LEU A 10 10.49 5.11 -23.88
CA LEU A 10 9.17 5.29 -23.32
C LEU A 10 8.72 6.74 -23.52
N THR A 11 7.68 6.92 -24.31
CA THR A 11 7.02 8.23 -24.52
C THR A 11 5.90 8.47 -23.49
N LEU A 12 5.55 7.46 -22.70
CA LEU A 12 4.51 7.55 -21.67
C LEU A 12 5.13 7.85 -20.29
N PRO A 13 4.46 8.65 -19.46
CA PRO A 13 4.91 8.86 -18.09
C PRO A 13 4.87 7.53 -17.31
N VAL A 14 5.98 7.24 -16.63
CA VAL A 14 6.08 6.03 -15.77
C VAL A 14 5.59 6.40 -14.38
N ALA A 15 4.47 5.82 -13.98
CA ALA A 15 3.90 6.05 -12.66
C ALA A 15 4.59 5.25 -11.54
N LYS A 16 5.17 4.07 -11.88
CA LYS A 16 5.83 3.17 -10.92
C LYS A 16 6.83 2.29 -11.64
N CYS A 17 7.97 2.02 -10.99
CA CYS A 17 8.91 0.98 -11.39
C CYS A 17 8.94 -0.12 -10.31
N LEU A 18 9.06 -1.37 -10.74
CA LEU A 18 9.23 -2.53 -9.89
C LEU A 18 10.52 -3.24 -10.28
N ILE A 19 11.43 -3.40 -9.32
CA ILE A 19 12.64 -4.22 -9.46
C ILE A 19 12.38 -5.51 -8.73
N VAL A 20 12.62 -6.64 -9.41
CA VAL A 20 12.44 -7.99 -8.86
C VAL A 20 13.81 -8.65 -8.78
N GLY A 21 14.13 -9.24 -7.64
CA GLY A 21 15.43 -9.88 -7.44
C GLY A 21 15.47 -10.70 -6.17
N ASP A 22 16.64 -11.30 -5.91
CA ASP A 22 16.92 -11.99 -4.66
C ASP A 22 16.89 -11.00 -3.49
N ALA A 23 16.27 -11.39 -2.37
CA ALA A 23 16.07 -10.53 -1.21
C ALA A 23 17.38 -9.92 -0.67
N ASP A 24 18.45 -10.73 -0.60
CA ASP A 24 19.75 -10.29 -0.07
C ASP A 24 20.45 -9.32 -1.05
N GLN A 25 20.25 -9.52 -2.35
CA GLN A 25 20.79 -8.64 -3.38
C GLN A 25 20.05 -7.30 -3.47
N LEU A 26 18.78 -7.27 -3.11
CA LEU A 26 17.99 -6.04 -3.13
C LEU A 26 18.33 -5.09 -1.96
N ILE A 27 18.83 -5.58 -0.83
CA ILE A 27 19.20 -4.75 0.33
C ILE A 27 20.20 -3.64 -0.04
N PRO A 28 21.38 -3.94 -0.62
CA PRO A 28 22.32 -2.89 -1.02
C PRO A 28 21.77 -1.99 -2.13
N VAL A 29 20.99 -2.53 -3.06
CA VAL A 29 20.36 -1.76 -4.14
C VAL A 29 19.35 -0.76 -3.59
N GLU A 30 18.51 -1.16 -2.64
CA GLU A 30 17.56 -0.29 -1.95
C GLU A 30 18.31 0.88 -1.29
N SER A 31 19.35 0.57 -0.50
CA SER A 31 20.14 1.57 0.21
C SER A 31 20.78 2.58 -0.75
N GLU A 32 21.36 2.11 -1.85
CA GLU A 32 21.98 2.97 -2.86
C GLU A 32 20.95 3.86 -3.58
N LEU A 33 19.80 3.30 -3.98
CA LEU A 33 18.74 4.04 -4.65
C LEU A 33 18.08 5.05 -3.73
N CYS A 34 17.85 4.73 -2.45
CA CYS A 34 17.36 5.68 -1.46
C CYS A 34 18.25 6.93 -1.37
N ILE A 35 19.58 6.74 -1.34
CA ILE A 35 20.54 7.85 -1.30
C ILE A 35 20.53 8.65 -2.60
N ARG A 36 20.62 7.97 -3.75
CA ARG A 36 20.72 8.63 -5.07
C ARG A 36 19.46 9.38 -5.49
N LEU A 37 18.29 8.87 -5.08
CA LEU A 37 16.98 9.39 -5.49
C LEU A 37 16.27 10.17 -4.39
N GLN A 38 16.98 10.44 -3.28
CA GLN A 38 16.45 11.20 -2.15
C GLN A 38 15.82 12.53 -2.60
N GLY A 39 14.62 12.79 -2.14
CA GLY A 39 13.88 14.01 -2.48
C GLY A 39 13.22 14.02 -3.86
N LYS A 40 13.31 12.92 -4.64
CA LYS A 40 12.71 12.81 -5.98
C LYS A 40 11.77 11.62 -6.11
N ILE A 41 12.18 10.47 -5.56
CA ILE A 41 11.48 9.19 -5.69
C ILE A 41 11.50 8.50 -4.33
N ASN A 42 10.38 7.91 -3.95
CA ASN A 42 10.30 7.00 -2.83
C ASN A 42 10.75 5.61 -3.28
N VAL A 43 11.67 5.01 -2.54
CA VAL A 43 12.19 3.67 -2.77
C VAL A 43 11.90 2.84 -1.52
N PHE A 44 11.21 1.73 -1.65
CA PHE A 44 10.88 0.85 -0.54
C PHE A 44 10.62 -0.58 -1.02
N ARG A 45 10.76 -1.56 -0.14
CA ARG A 45 10.37 -2.94 -0.42
C ARG A 45 8.93 -3.18 0.03
N SER A 46 8.08 -3.65 -0.91
CA SER A 46 6.74 -4.15 -0.58
C SER A 46 6.79 -5.61 -0.13
N GLU A 47 7.72 -6.38 -0.71
CA GLU A 47 8.04 -7.75 -0.34
C GLU A 47 9.58 -7.92 -0.32
N PRO A 48 10.14 -8.96 0.31
CA PRO A 48 11.58 -9.16 0.36
C PRO A 48 12.26 -9.14 -1.01
N TYR A 49 11.56 -9.61 -2.05
CA TYR A 49 12.02 -9.74 -3.44
C TYR A 49 11.48 -8.68 -4.40
N PHE A 50 10.71 -7.70 -3.90
CA PHE A 50 10.15 -6.59 -4.67
C PHE A 50 10.63 -5.25 -4.13
N LEU A 51 11.35 -4.49 -4.96
CA LEU A 51 11.73 -3.10 -4.69
C LEU A 51 10.92 -2.17 -5.58
N GLU A 52 10.15 -1.31 -4.95
CA GLU A 52 9.27 -0.35 -5.60
C GLU A 52 9.87 1.05 -5.63
N LEU A 53 9.73 1.71 -6.78
CA LEU A 53 10.11 3.10 -6.98
C LEU A 53 8.86 3.87 -7.43
N VAL A 54 8.43 4.84 -6.63
CA VAL A 54 7.25 5.67 -6.90
C VAL A 54 7.61 7.15 -6.76
N PRO A 55 6.95 8.06 -7.48
CA PRO A 55 7.14 9.49 -7.29
C PRO A 55 7.00 9.89 -5.82
N GLN A 56 7.79 10.88 -5.41
CA GLN A 56 7.73 11.37 -4.03
C GLN A 56 6.36 12.01 -3.74
N GLY A 57 5.87 11.81 -2.52
CA GLY A 57 4.58 12.34 -2.09
C GLY A 57 3.37 11.52 -2.58
N ILE A 58 3.60 10.36 -3.22
CA ILE A 58 2.52 9.43 -3.54
C ILE A 58 2.58 8.28 -2.53
N ASP A 59 1.55 8.20 -1.71
CA ASP A 59 1.26 7.06 -0.84
C ASP A 59 -0.25 6.75 -0.86
N LYS A 60 -0.65 5.68 -0.19
CA LYS A 60 -2.06 5.27 -0.18
C LYS A 60 -2.96 6.28 0.55
N ALA A 61 -2.46 6.96 1.59
CA ALA A 61 -3.23 7.96 2.32
C ALA A 61 -3.48 9.22 1.48
N LEU A 62 -2.46 9.69 0.75
CA LEU A 62 -2.62 10.83 -0.15
C LEU A 62 -3.60 10.52 -1.29
N SER A 63 -3.50 9.31 -1.85
CA SER A 63 -4.43 8.86 -2.90
C SER A 63 -5.87 8.80 -2.38
N LEU A 64 -6.07 8.34 -1.14
CA LEU A 64 -7.38 8.36 -0.48
C LEU A 64 -7.86 9.79 -0.25
N THR A 65 -7.01 10.72 0.18
CA THR A 65 -7.41 12.14 0.37
C THR A 65 -8.02 12.70 -0.91
N VAL A 66 -7.33 12.53 -2.05
CA VAL A 66 -7.84 13.00 -3.35
C VAL A 66 -9.17 12.34 -3.73
N LEU A 67 -9.31 11.04 -3.48
CA LEU A 67 -10.55 10.31 -3.75
C LEU A 67 -11.70 10.81 -2.87
N LEU A 68 -11.46 11.02 -1.58
CA LEU A 68 -12.47 11.48 -0.64
C LEU A 68 -12.95 12.91 -0.97
N GLU A 69 -12.03 13.80 -1.33
CA GLU A 69 -12.38 15.14 -1.81
C GLU A 69 -13.25 15.08 -3.06
N ALA A 70 -12.95 14.20 -4.01
CA ALA A 70 -13.72 14.04 -5.24
C ALA A 70 -15.10 13.41 -5.02
N THR A 71 -15.27 12.59 -3.99
CA THR A 71 -16.52 11.86 -3.69
C THR A 71 -17.36 12.52 -2.62
N GLY A 72 -16.83 13.48 -1.87
CA GLY A 72 -17.51 14.15 -0.75
C GLY A 72 -17.67 13.25 0.48
N VAL A 73 -16.93 12.15 0.56
CA VAL A 73 -16.91 11.23 1.72
C VAL A 73 -15.94 11.75 2.76
N SER A 74 -16.33 11.79 4.03
CA SER A 74 -15.44 12.21 5.10
C SER A 74 -14.47 11.09 5.50
N ARG A 75 -13.31 11.46 6.03
CA ARG A 75 -12.29 10.52 6.51
C ARG A 75 -12.84 9.56 7.56
N GLU A 76 -13.73 10.04 8.41
CA GLU A 76 -14.35 9.28 9.51
C GLU A 76 -15.26 8.17 9.01
N GLU A 77 -15.73 8.27 7.77
CA GLU A 77 -16.57 7.25 7.11
C GLU A 77 -15.75 6.17 6.38
N VAL A 78 -14.42 6.26 6.42
CA VAL A 78 -13.51 5.32 5.73
C VAL A 78 -13.11 4.19 6.66
N ILE A 79 -13.26 2.98 6.18
CA ILE A 79 -12.62 1.79 6.73
C ILE A 79 -11.46 1.38 5.82
N ALA A 80 -10.25 1.28 6.35
CA ALA A 80 -9.08 0.80 5.63
C ALA A 80 -8.64 -0.54 6.20
N ILE A 81 -8.44 -1.53 5.33
CA ILE A 81 -7.99 -2.88 5.70
C ILE A 81 -6.66 -3.17 4.97
N GLY A 82 -5.68 -3.69 5.69
CA GLY A 82 -4.37 -3.97 5.10
C GLY A 82 -3.48 -4.85 5.96
N ASP A 83 -2.35 -5.31 5.39
CA ASP A 83 -1.41 -6.23 6.04
C ASP A 83 0.05 -5.81 5.90
N GLY A 84 0.41 -5.03 4.89
CA GLY A 84 1.78 -4.67 4.54
C GLY A 84 2.20 -3.26 4.97
N TYR A 85 3.52 -3.01 4.95
CA TYR A 85 4.07 -1.67 5.25
C TYR A 85 3.51 -0.57 4.36
N ASN A 86 3.18 -0.89 3.11
CA ASN A 86 2.56 0.02 2.15
C ASN A 86 1.12 0.41 2.52
N ASP A 87 0.48 -0.31 3.44
CA ASP A 87 -0.87 -0.03 3.94
C ASP A 87 -0.86 0.85 5.19
N LEU A 88 0.30 0.97 5.86
CA LEU A 88 0.42 1.66 7.13
C LEU A 88 -0.10 3.10 7.09
N SER A 89 0.13 3.82 5.99
CA SER A 89 -0.33 5.21 5.84
C SER A 89 -1.87 5.29 5.74
N MET A 90 -2.50 4.39 4.98
CA MET A 90 -3.97 4.38 4.86
C MET A 90 -4.65 3.87 6.13
N ILE A 91 -4.06 2.89 6.83
CA ILE A 91 -4.54 2.39 8.12
C ILE A 91 -4.59 3.51 9.16
N LYS A 92 -3.54 4.33 9.24
CA LYS A 92 -3.48 5.50 10.13
C LYS A 92 -4.39 6.65 9.70
N PHE A 93 -4.60 6.77 8.40
CA PHE A 93 -5.40 7.85 7.82
C PHE A 93 -6.90 7.62 8.00
N ALA A 94 -7.39 6.43 7.81
CA ALA A 94 -8.83 6.11 7.88
C ALA A 94 -9.45 6.42 9.24
N GLY A 95 -10.76 6.62 9.26
CA GLY A 95 -11.54 6.70 10.50
C GLY A 95 -11.50 5.39 11.29
N MET A 96 -11.47 4.25 10.57
CA MET A 96 -11.30 2.91 11.12
C MET A 96 -10.20 2.18 10.33
N GLY A 97 -9.04 1.98 10.92
CA GLY A 97 -7.96 1.15 10.36
C GLY A 97 -8.03 -0.27 10.92
N ILE A 98 -8.07 -1.27 10.04
CA ILE A 98 -8.15 -2.69 10.42
C ILE A 98 -6.93 -3.41 9.85
N ALA A 99 -6.17 -4.07 10.71
CA ALA A 99 -5.08 -4.94 10.29
C ALA A 99 -5.59 -6.36 10.03
N MET A 100 -5.07 -7.01 8.99
CA MET A 100 -5.29 -8.44 8.77
C MET A 100 -4.57 -9.28 9.84
N GLY A 101 -5.07 -10.47 10.16
CA GLY A 101 -4.47 -11.36 11.15
C GLY A 101 -3.02 -11.79 10.81
N ASN A 102 -2.69 -11.81 9.51
CA ASN A 102 -1.34 -12.05 9.00
C ASN A 102 -0.50 -10.76 8.81
N ALA A 103 -0.98 -9.61 9.28
CA ALA A 103 -0.32 -8.34 9.04
C ALA A 103 1.02 -8.23 9.79
N GLN A 104 1.90 -7.41 9.23
CA GLN A 104 3.19 -7.08 9.83
C GLN A 104 3.01 -6.29 11.13
N GLU A 105 3.91 -6.50 12.09
CA GLU A 105 3.81 -5.92 13.45
C GLU A 105 3.57 -4.40 13.48
N PRO A 106 4.20 -3.55 12.65
CA PRO A 106 3.91 -2.12 12.64
C PRO A 106 2.48 -1.78 12.17
N VAL A 107 1.88 -2.60 11.30
CA VAL A 107 0.50 -2.43 10.84
C VAL A 107 -0.45 -2.79 11.96
N ASN A 108 -0.22 -3.92 12.64
CA ASN A 108 -0.98 -4.34 13.82
C ASN A 108 -1.00 -3.28 14.92
N LYS A 109 0.17 -2.67 15.20
CA LYS A 109 0.29 -1.62 16.20
C LYS A 109 -0.41 -0.30 15.84
N ALA A 110 -0.59 -0.04 14.56
CA ALA A 110 -1.18 1.20 14.06
C ALA A 110 -2.69 1.11 13.86
N ALA A 111 -3.22 -0.11 13.73
CA ALA A 111 -4.63 -0.35 13.49
C ALA A 111 -5.48 -0.15 14.75
N ASN A 112 -6.75 0.19 14.54
CA ASN A 112 -7.76 0.26 15.60
C ASN A 112 -8.24 -1.14 16.00
N GLU A 113 -8.20 -2.08 15.04
CA GLU A 113 -8.66 -3.45 15.21
C GLU A 113 -7.85 -4.42 14.35
N ILE A 114 -7.82 -5.70 14.75
CA ILE A 114 -7.24 -6.80 13.98
C ILE A 114 -8.37 -7.77 13.62
N THR A 115 -8.49 -8.08 12.33
CA THR A 115 -9.41 -9.11 11.84
C THR A 115 -8.70 -10.46 11.66
N LEU A 116 -9.36 -11.43 11.04
CA LEU A 116 -8.77 -12.73 10.73
C LEU A 116 -7.72 -12.60 9.59
N SER A 117 -6.98 -13.69 9.36
CA SER A 117 -5.99 -13.74 8.29
C SER A 117 -6.62 -13.77 6.89
N ASN A 118 -5.79 -13.63 5.86
CA ASN A 118 -6.20 -13.80 4.47
C ASN A 118 -6.70 -15.23 4.17
N ASP A 119 -6.20 -16.23 4.89
CA ASP A 119 -6.62 -17.63 4.74
C ASP A 119 -7.95 -17.94 5.46
N GLU A 120 -8.45 -17.00 6.26
CA GLU A 120 -9.67 -17.11 7.08
C GLU A 120 -10.72 -16.06 6.69
N ASP A 121 -10.65 -15.55 5.46
CA ASP A 121 -11.59 -14.53 4.93
C ASP A 121 -11.66 -13.23 5.76
N GLY A 122 -10.54 -12.80 6.35
CA GLY A 122 -10.49 -11.67 7.27
C GLY A 122 -11.09 -10.37 6.75
N VAL A 123 -11.01 -10.09 5.46
CA VAL A 123 -11.65 -8.91 4.83
C VAL A 123 -13.18 -9.04 4.91
N ALA A 124 -13.74 -10.20 4.58
CA ALA A 124 -15.18 -10.43 4.64
C ALA A 124 -15.70 -10.28 6.06
N VAL A 125 -15.00 -10.87 7.04
CA VAL A 125 -15.34 -10.75 8.48
C VAL A 125 -15.34 -9.29 8.93
N ALA A 126 -14.35 -8.50 8.53
CA ALA A 126 -14.29 -7.08 8.86
C ALA A 126 -15.46 -6.30 8.25
N ILE A 127 -15.81 -6.58 6.97
CA ILE A 127 -16.94 -5.95 6.29
C ILE A 127 -18.26 -6.31 6.98
N GLU A 128 -18.51 -7.58 7.26
CA GLU A 128 -19.73 -8.04 7.92
C GLU A 128 -19.91 -7.42 9.31
N LYS A 129 -18.82 -7.23 10.03
CA LYS A 129 -18.83 -6.62 11.37
C LYS A 129 -19.16 -5.13 11.35
N HIS A 130 -18.62 -4.38 10.41
CA HIS A 130 -18.65 -2.91 10.42
C HIS A 130 -19.64 -2.31 9.41
N ILE A 131 -20.01 -3.05 8.37
CA ILE A 131 -20.95 -2.59 7.37
C ILE A 131 -22.24 -3.37 7.49
N GLN A 132 -23.26 -2.73 8.06
CA GLN A 132 -24.62 -3.30 8.03
C GLN A 132 -25.12 -3.20 6.58
N LEU A 133 -24.99 -4.28 5.85
CA LEU A 133 -25.68 -4.44 4.56
C LEU A 133 -27.17 -4.53 4.87
N SER A 134 -27.87 -3.40 4.84
CA SER A 134 -29.32 -3.39 4.76
C SER A 134 -29.71 -4.03 3.44
N CYS A 135 -29.93 -5.34 3.45
CA CYS A 135 -30.60 -6.01 2.33
C CYS A 135 -32.04 -5.51 2.35
N PRO A 136 -32.53 -4.74 1.35
CA PRO A 136 -33.96 -4.51 1.24
C PRO A 136 -34.61 -5.86 0.95
N MET A 137 -35.46 -6.33 1.87
CA MET A 137 -36.34 -7.47 1.63
C MET A 137 -37.32 -7.13 0.51
#